data_6c6ada5eb9468595a59930dd65a66d08
#
_entry.id   6c6ada5eb9468595a59930dd65a66d08
#
_cell.length_a   1.000
_cell.length_b   1.000
_cell.length_c   1.000
_cell.angle_alpha   90.00
_cell.angle_beta   90.00
_cell.angle_gamma   90.00
#
_symmetry.space_group_name_H-M   'P 1'
#
loop_
_entity.id
_entity.type
_entity.pdbx_description
1 polymer ?
#
loop_
_entity_poly.entity_id
_entity_poly.type
_entity_poly.pdbx_seq_one_letter_code
_entity_poly.pdbx_strand_id
1 'polypeptide(L)'
;MTTLVRSDQPEDDLDRLRGRIAELEALLDARAADADRLERELDMFAAQYQQQVGTLHEQLDQLELDIAEAELGELSKHVAHEGAAPKFTAPPSLAAPEAAPRFTSDAVRKLFRDVARTIHPDLAGDEHTRDRRHALMIQANRAYAMRDEEQLRRILEAWERSPEAVQGSDPAATRLRLERRLVQIEEDLETCTRDVSALQASRLYELKAMVDEAAAGGRDLVAEMVRRLKRDIMAATNRLDAMRSSP
;
A
#
# COMPACT_ATOMS: atom_id res chain seq x y z
N MET A 1 22.42 -57.43 19.25
CA MET A 1 21.95 -56.09 19.72
C MET A 1 21.05 -55.54 18.64
N THR A 2 19.75 -55.70 18.83
CA THR A 2 18.73 -55.26 17.85
C THR A 2 18.39 -53.80 18.18
N THR A 3 18.84 -52.89 17.35
CA THR A 3 18.49 -51.49 17.45
C THR A 3 17.01 -51.38 17.11
N LEU A 4 16.17 -51.14 18.12
CA LEU A 4 14.76 -50.74 17.95
C LEU A 4 14.76 -49.39 17.23
N VAL A 5 14.47 -49.42 15.94
CA VAL A 5 14.03 -48.23 15.20
C VAL A 5 12.72 -47.80 15.85
N ARG A 6 12.77 -46.70 16.62
CA ARG A 6 11.61 -46.04 17.19
C ARG A 6 10.77 -45.58 16.00
N SER A 7 9.72 -46.32 15.67
CA SER A 7 8.73 -45.83 14.72
C SER A 7 8.15 -44.59 15.33
N ASP A 8 8.45 -43.41 14.77
CA ASP A 8 7.75 -42.16 15.10
C ASP A 8 6.26 -42.45 14.96
N GLN A 9 5.54 -42.38 16.08
CA GLN A 9 4.09 -42.61 16.03
C GLN A 9 3.48 -41.43 15.28
N PRO A 10 2.50 -41.63 14.42
CA PRO A 10 1.87 -40.57 13.65
C PRO A 10 1.29 -39.44 14.55
N GLU A 11 1.02 -39.71 15.81
CA GLU A 11 0.59 -38.72 16.81
C GLU A 11 1.73 -37.78 17.22
N ASP A 12 2.97 -38.29 17.40
CA ASP A 12 4.14 -37.47 17.72
C ASP A 12 4.46 -36.46 16.59
N ASP A 13 4.24 -36.86 15.33
CA ASP A 13 4.42 -35.97 14.17
C ASP A 13 3.37 -34.86 14.12
N LEU A 14 2.11 -35.15 14.43
CA LEU A 14 1.05 -34.15 14.47
C LEU A 14 1.29 -33.12 15.59
N ASP A 15 1.78 -33.59 16.75
CA ASP A 15 2.08 -32.69 17.86
C ASP A 15 3.31 -31.81 17.59
N ARG A 16 4.33 -32.32 16.89
CA ARG A 16 5.44 -31.51 16.40
C ARG A 16 4.97 -30.43 15.42
N LEU A 17 4.09 -30.77 14.46
CA LEU A 17 3.52 -29.80 13.51
C LEU A 17 2.71 -28.74 14.22
N ARG A 18 1.86 -29.12 15.20
CA ARG A 18 1.10 -28.15 16.02
C ARG A 18 2.01 -27.22 16.80
N GLY A 19 3.06 -27.76 17.43
CA GLY A 19 4.06 -26.96 18.14
C GLY A 19 4.75 -25.94 17.23
N ARG A 20 5.16 -26.40 16.03
CA ARG A 20 5.80 -25.53 15.04
C ARG A 20 4.86 -24.43 14.53
N ILE A 21 3.60 -24.76 14.28
CA ILE A 21 2.58 -23.79 13.88
C ILE A 21 2.40 -22.73 14.97
N ALA A 22 2.24 -23.13 16.23
CA ALA A 22 2.09 -22.20 17.35
C ALA A 22 3.28 -21.25 17.51
N GLU A 23 4.51 -21.75 17.34
CA GLU A 23 5.73 -20.92 17.35
C GLU A 23 5.72 -19.88 16.22
N LEU A 24 5.36 -20.29 15.00
CA LEU A 24 5.36 -19.41 13.85
C LEU A 24 4.19 -18.42 13.90
N GLU A 25 3.02 -18.82 14.40
CA GLU A 25 1.90 -17.91 14.65
C GLU A 25 2.28 -16.82 15.65
N ALA A 26 2.91 -17.18 16.77
CA ALA A 26 3.40 -16.20 17.73
C ALA A 26 4.46 -15.25 17.14
N LEU A 27 5.33 -15.78 16.25
CA LEU A 27 6.29 -14.94 15.53
C LEU A 27 5.60 -14.00 14.53
N LEU A 28 4.59 -14.49 13.80
CA LEU A 28 3.81 -13.68 12.86
C LEU A 28 3.10 -12.54 13.58
N ASP A 29 2.43 -12.84 14.71
CA ASP A 29 1.74 -11.85 15.52
C ASP A 29 2.71 -10.76 16.02
N ALA A 30 3.89 -11.16 16.50
CA ALA A 30 4.92 -10.22 16.92
C ALA A 30 5.42 -9.33 15.77
N ARG A 31 5.66 -9.92 14.60
CA ARG A 31 6.11 -9.18 13.40
C ARG A 31 5.02 -8.25 12.85
N ALA A 32 3.77 -8.69 12.83
CA ALA A 32 2.64 -7.86 12.44
C ALA A 32 2.48 -6.66 13.39
N ALA A 33 2.59 -6.86 14.70
CA ALA A 33 2.55 -5.77 15.67
C ALA A 33 3.71 -4.77 15.51
N ASP A 34 4.91 -5.24 15.15
CA ASP A 34 6.06 -4.38 14.84
C ASP A 34 5.84 -3.58 13.54
N ALA A 35 5.27 -4.21 12.50
CA ALA A 35 4.91 -3.56 11.25
C ALA A 35 3.86 -2.45 11.47
N ASP A 36 2.79 -2.76 12.17
CA ASP A 36 1.73 -1.81 12.54
C ASP A 36 2.25 -0.63 13.36
N ARG A 37 3.23 -0.88 14.24
CA ARG A 37 3.86 0.19 15.03
C ARG A 37 4.67 1.11 14.13
N LEU A 38 5.49 0.55 13.25
CA LEU A 38 6.30 1.31 12.28
C LEU A 38 5.41 2.15 11.37
N GLU A 39 4.34 1.58 10.83
CA GLU A 39 3.39 2.29 9.98
C GLU A 39 2.78 3.49 10.72
N ARG A 40 2.25 3.28 11.93
CA ARG A 40 1.71 4.37 12.76
C ARG A 40 2.74 5.47 13.09
N GLU A 41 3.99 5.08 13.35
CA GLU A 41 5.07 6.05 13.60
C GLU A 41 5.36 6.89 12.36
N LEU A 42 5.37 6.28 11.17
CA LEU A 42 5.56 6.97 9.90
C LEU A 42 4.37 7.89 9.57
N ASP A 43 3.15 7.43 9.79
CA ASP A 43 1.94 8.24 9.57
C ASP A 43 1.90 9.48 10.48
N MET A 44 2.23 9.30 11.77
CA MET A 44 2.31 10.42 12.72
C MET A 44 3.40 11.42 12.29
N PHE A 45 4.57 10.91 11.90
CA PHE A 45 5.66 11.75 11.41
C PHE A 45 5.27 12.48 10.12
N ALA A 46 4.64 11.81 9.16
CA ALA A 46 4.16 12.39 7.91
C ALA A 46 3.16 13.54 8.17
N ALA A 47 2.18 13.30 9.04
CA ALA A 47 1.19 14.31 9.40
C ALA A 47 1.83 15.53 10.06
N GLN A 48 2.77 15.33 11.00
CA GLN A 48 3.48 16.40 11.68
C GLN A 48 4.38 17.18 10.70
N TYR A 49 5.10 16.47 9.82
CA TYR A 49 5.95 17.07 8.80
C TYR A 49 5.14 17.89 7.80
N GLN A 50 4.01 17.33 7.32
CA GLN A 50 3.11 18.04 6.41
C GLN A 50 2.55 19.33 7.05
N GLN A 51 2.19 19.27 8.33
CA GLN A 51 1.68 20.45 9.05
C GLN A 51 2.75 21.53 9.23
N GLN A 52 3.99 21.18 9.50
CA GLN A 52 5.05 22.14 9.82
C GLN A 52 5.83 22.64 8.61
N VAL A 53 6.07 21.77 7.65
CA VAL A 53 6.93 22.02 6.49
C VAL A 53 6.13 22.05 5.20
N GLY A 54 5.21 21.09 5.01
CA GLY A 54 4.40 20.96 3.79
C GLY A 54 3.59 22.20 3.50
N THR A 55 2.88 22.73 4.50
CA THR A 55 2.08 23.96 4.36
C THR A 55 2.91 25.19 3.97
N LEU A 56 4.17 25.26 4.43
CA LEU A 56 5.09 26.34 4.05
C LEU A 56 5.60 26.15 2.62
N HIS A 57 5.81 24.91 2.17
CA HIS A 57 6.13 24.64 0.77
C HIS A 57 4.98 25.05 -0.14
N GLU A 58 3.75 24.65 0.18
CA GLU A 58 2.56 25.04 -0.58
C GLU A 58 2.41 26.58 -0.69
N GLN A 59 2.72 27.31 0.40
CA GLN A 59 2.72 28.77 0.38
C GLN A 59 3.82 29.34 -0.52
N LEU A 60 5.02 28.76 -0.47
CA LEU A 60 6.13 29.18 -1.32
C LEU A 60 5.83 28.92 -2.79
N ASP A 61 5.37 27.71 -3.11
CA ASP A 61 5.00 27.31 -4.48
C ASP A 61 3.91 28.23 -5.05
N GLN A 62 2.90 28.61 -4.24
CA GLN A 62 1.86 29.55 -4.67
C GLN A 62 2.44 30.94 -4.95
N LEU A 63 3.36 31.44 -4.11
CA LEU A 63 4.03 32.72 -4.33
C LEU A 63 4.91 32.71 -5.58
N GLU A 64 5.59 31.61 -5.84
CA GLU A 64 6.40 31.44 -7.06
C GLU A 64 5.53 31.42 -8.31
N LEU A 65 4.35 30.80 -8.26
CA LEU A 65 3.36 30.86 -9.35
C LEU A 65 2.86 32.29 -9.56
N ASP A 66 2.49 33.01 -8.50
CA ASP A 66 2.03 34.41 -8.58
C ASP A 66 3.11 35.33 -9.17
N ILE A 67 4.39 35.10 -8.82
CA ILE A 67 5.54 35.82 -9.38
C ILE A 67 5.66 35.53 -10.87
N ALA A 68 5.60 34.25 -11.26
CA ALA A 68 5.71 33.85 -12.66
C ALA A 68 4.57 34.44 -13.51
N GLU A 69 3.33 34.49 -12.97
CA GLU A 69 2.18 35.13 -13.64
C GLU A 69 2.37 36.65 -13.80
N ALA A 70 2.92 37.33 -12.76
CA ALA A 70 3.21 38.74 -12.82
C ALA A 70 4.30 39.05 -13.87
N GLU A 71 5.38 38.26 -13.93
CA GLU A 71 6.42 38.38 -14.94
C GLU A 71 5.89 38.15 -16.37
N LEU A 72 5.02 37.15 -16.55
CA LEU A 72 4.38 36.89 -17.85
C LEU A 72 3.47 38.06 -18.27
N GLY A 73 2.76 38.63 -17.29
CA GLY A 73 1.92 39.81 -17.51
C GLY A 73 2.71 41.04 -17.97
N GLU A 74 3.86 41.30 -17.35
CA GLU A 74 4.77 42.38 -17.77
C GLU A 74 5.36 42.13 -19.15
N LEU A 75 5.79 40.91 -19.43
CA LEU A 75 6.32 40.52 -20.75
C LEU A 75 5.24 40.66 -21.84
N SER A 76 4.00 40.31 -21.56
CA SER A 76 2.87 40.41 -22.46
C SER A 76 2.54 41.90 -22.76
N LYS A 77 2.62 42.83 -21.80
CA LYS A 77 2.47 44.27 -22.02
C LYS A 77 3.60 44.81 -22.93
N HIS A 78 4.83 44.36 -22.73
CA HIS A 78 5.96 44.72 -23.60
C HIS A 78 5.78 44.24 -25.05
N VAL A 79 5.40 42.99 -25.25
CA VAL A 79 5.15 42.39 -26.58
C VAL A 79 3.93 43.06 -27.27
N ALA A 80 2.87 43.43 -26.52
CA ALA A 80 1.74 44.13 -27.07
C ALA A 80 2.12 45.54 -27.52
N HIS A 81 3.11 46.16 -26.88
CA HIS A 81 3.64 47.49 -27.28
C HIS A 81 4.51 47.39 -28.56
N GLU A 82 5.15 46.23 -28.84
CA GLU A 82 5.96 45.99 -30.03
C GLU A 82 5.20 45.41 -31.23
N GLY A 83 3.89 45.19 -31.14
CA GLY A 83 3.00 44.91 -32.27
C GLY A 83 3.02 43.50 -32.86
N ALA A 84 3.52 42.51 -32.14
CA ALA A 84 3.51 41.10 -32.56
C ALA A 84 2.55 40.26 -31.72
N ALA A 85 1.32 40.08 -32.17
CA ALA A 85 0.37 39.17 -31.54
C ALA A 85 0.68 37.71 -31.99
N PRO A 86 1.08 36.81 -31.08
CA PRO A 86 1.17 35.41 -31.42
C PRO A 86 -0.23 34.79 -31.55
N LYS A 87 -0.53 34.20 -32.68
CA LYS A 87 -1.74 33.39 -32.87
C LYS A 87 -1.57 32.09 -32.10
N PHE A 88 -2.20 32.00 -30.95
CA PHE A 88 -2.29 30.76 -30.18
C PHE A 88 -3.34 29.87 -30.83
N THR A 89 -2.90 28.82 -31.50
CA THR A 89 -3.76 27.71 -31.91
C THR A 89 -3.95 26.78 -30.72
N ALA A 90 -5.18 26.65 -30.24
CA ALA A 90 -5.53 25.72 -29.18
C ALA A 90 -5.13 24.27 -29.53
N PRO A 91 -4.54 23.50 -28.61
CA PRO A 91 -4.24 22.10 -28.87
C PRO A 91 -5.54 21.32 -29.11
N PRO A 92 -5.51 20.26 -29.96
CA PRO A 92 -6.69 19.46 -30.22
C PRO A 92 -7.17 18.80 -28.92
N SER A 93 -8.45 18.89 -28.66
CA SER A 93 -9.15 18.21 -27.57
C SER A 93 -8.82 16.72 -27.62
N LEU A 94 -8.19 16.21 -26.58
CA LEU A 94 -8.01 14.78 -26.39
C LEU A 94 -9.41 14.15 -26.26
N ALA A 95 -9.76 13.33 -27.25
CA ALA A 95 -10.98 12.54 -27.24
C ALA A 95 -11.04 11.72 -25.95
N ALA A 96 -12.18 11.76 -25.26
CA ALA A 96 -12.42 10.92 -24.09
C ALA A 96 -12.22 9.44 -24.47
N PRO A 97 -11.60 8.62 -23.60
CA PRO A 97 -11.41 7.21 -23.89
C PRO A 97 -12.77 6.54 -24.11
N GLU A 98 -12.92 5.86 -25.24
CA GLU A 98 -14.11 5.05 -25.54
C GLU A 98 -14.39 4.11 -24.38
N ALA A 99 -15.61 4.14 -23.88
CA ALA A 99 -16.07 3.24 -22.83
C ALA A 99 -15.93 1.79 -23.32
N ALA A 100 -15.08 1.01 -22.66
CA ALA A 100 -14.88 -0.40 -22.96
C ALA A 100 -16.24 -1.15 -22.97
N PRO A 101 -16.43 -2.15 -23.87
CA PRO A 101 -17.71 -2.84 -24.06
C PRO A 101 -18.22 -3.43 -22.74
N ARG A 102 -19.50 -3.18 -22.44
CA ARG A 102 -20.15 -3.48 -21.16
C ARG A 102 -20.47 -4.98 -20.94
N PHE A 103 -20.03 -5.86 -21.82
CA PHE A 103 -20.33 -7.29 -21.73
C PHE A 103 -19.18 -8.05 -21.04
N THR A 104 -19.48 -8.61 -19.86
CA THR A 104 -18.59 -9.57 -19.18
C THR A 104 -18.61 -10.88 -19.97
N SER A 105 -17.46 -11.48 -20.29
CA SER A 105 -17.41 -12.75 -21.02
C SER A 105 -18.11 -13.87 -20.23
N ASP A 106 -18.72 -14.83 -20.91
CA ASP A 106 -19.37 -15.97 -20.26
C ASP A 106 -18.37 -16.81 -19.45
N ALA A 107 -17.09 -16.80 -19.84
CA ALA A 107 -16.00 -17.44 -19.11
C ALA A 107 -15.80 -16.80 -17.73
N VAL A 108 -15.71 -15.48 -17.65
CA VAL A 108 -15.56 -14.74 -16.39
C VAL A 108 -16.78 -14.93 -15.48
N ARG A 109 -17.99 -14.94 -16.06
CA ARG A 109 -19.22 -15.21 -15.28
C ARG A 109 -19.25 -16.63 -14.72
N LYS A 110 -18.81 -17.62 -15.50
CA LYS A 110 -18.74 -19.01 -15.06
C LYS A 110 -17.72 -19.14 -13.94
N LEU A 111 -16.52 -18.65 -14.15
CA LEU A 111 -15.44 -18.69 -13.17
C LEU A 111 -15.83 -18.00 -11.87
N PHE A 112 -16.43 -16.81 -11.93
CA PHE A 112 -16.91 -16.10 -10.74
C PHE A 112 -17.95 -16.93 -9.96
N ARG A 113 -18.89 -17.60 -10.65
CA ARG A 113 -19.88 -18.48 -9.99
C ARG A 113 -19.21 -19.68 -9.31
N ASP A 114 -18.18 -20.24 -9.94
CA ASP A 114 -17.44 -21.36 -9.37
C ASP A 114 -16.66 -20.93 -8.13
N VAL A 115 -15.96 -19.78 -8.21
CA VAL A 115 -15.30 -19.12 -7.06
C VAL A 115 -16.32 -18.84 -5.94
N ALA A 116 -17.40 -18.12 -6.23
CA ALA A 116 -18.40 -17.76 -5.24
C ALA A 116 -19.04 -18.98 -4.54
N ARG A 117 -19.29 -20.07 -5.28
CA ARG A 117 -19.82 -21.32 -4.70
C ARG A 117 -18.80 -21.96 -3.76
N THR A 118 -17.53 -21.86 -4.07
CA THR A 118 -16.45 -22.54 -3.31
C THR A 118 -16.07 -21.77 -2.05
N ILE A 119 -16.02 -20.44 -2.13
CA ILE A 119 -15.56 -19.58 -1.02
C ILE A 119 -16.69 -18.85 -0.27
N HIS A 120 -17.96 -19.24 -0.45
CA HIS A 120 -19.08 -18.53 0.17
C HIS A 120 -18.95 -18.52 1.70
N PRO A 121 -19.12 -17.35 2.38
CA PRO A 121 -19.02 -17.25 3.84
C PRO A 121 -19.95 -18.19 4.62
N ASP A 122 -21.13 -18.50 4.07
CA ASP A 122 -22.10 -19.40 4.70
C ASP A 122 -21.63 -20.84 4.81
N LEU A 123 -20.57 -21.22 4.09
CA LEU A 123 -19.98 -22.56 4.17
C LEU A 123 -18.92 -22.67 5.29
N ALA A 124 -18.70 -21.61 6.05
CA ALA A 124 -17.74 -21.61 7.15
C ALA A 124 -18.28 -22.37 8.37
N GLY A 125 -17.42 -23.19 8.97
CA GLY A 125 -17.74 -23.91 10.22
C GLY A 125 -17.43 -23.10 11.48
N ASP A 126 -16.63 -22.05 11.38
CA ASP A 126 -16.18 -21.17 12.45
C ASP A 126 -16.06 -19.71 11.97
N GLU A 127 -15.89 -18.78 12.93
CA GLU A 127 -15.85 -17.35 12.68
C GLU A 127 -14.60 -16.95 11.89
N HIS A 128 -13.44 -17.48 12.24
CA HIS A 128 -12.18 -17.18 11.54
C HIS A 128 -12.24 -17.59 10.05
N THR A 129 -12.72 -18.79 9.78
CA THR A 129 -12.93 -19.26 8.39
C THR A 129 -13.97 -18.40 7.65
N ARG A 130 -14.99 -17.89 8.36
CA ARG A 130 -16.00 -17.00 7.78
C ARG A 130 -15.40 -15.68 7.35
N ASP A 131 -14.61 -15.04 8.21
CA ASP A 131 -13.94 -13.77 7.93
C ASP A 131 -12.98 -13.89 6.75
N ARG A 132 -12.21 -14.96 6.70
CA ARG A 132 -11.30 -15.24 5.58
C ARG A 132 -12.06 -15.45 4.27
N ARG A 133 -13.14 -16.23 4.27
CA ARG A 133 -14.02 -16.41 3.09
C ARG A 133 -14.63 -15.08 2.67
N HIS A 134 -15.03 -14.25 3.61
CA HIS A 134 -15.57 -12.91 3.33
C HIS A 134 -14.52 -12.01 2.65
N ALA A 135 -13.31 -11.98 3.15
CA ALA A 135 -12.20 -11.22 2.55
C ALA A 135 -11.91 -11.68 1.10
N LEU A 136 -11.85 -13.00 0.88
CA LEU A 136 -11.67 -13.54 -0.48
C LEU A 136 -12.86 -13.23 -1.40
N MET A 137 -14.08 -13.22 -0.88
CA MET A 137 -15.29 -12.88 -1.64
C MET A 137 -15.27 -11.40 -2.07
N ILE A 138 -14.78 -10.49 -1.22
CA ILE A 138 -14.57 -9.08 -1.58
C ILE A 138 -13.59 -8.97 -2.74
N GLN A 139 -12.45 -9.69 -2.68
CA GLN A 139 -11.46 -9.71 -3.76
C GLN A 139 -12.06 -10.30 -5.07
N ALA A 140 -12.83 -11.38 -4.97
CA ALA A 140 -13.49 -11.99 -6.12
C ALA A 140 -14.51 -11.05 -6.77
N ASN A 141 -15.31 -10.32 -5.97
CA ASN A 141 -16.23 -9.31 -6.47
C ASN A 141 -15.49 -8.18 -7.21
N ARG A 142 -14.36 -7.74 -6.66
CA ARG A 142 -13.50 -6.70 -7.28
C ARG A 142 -12.91 -7.19 -8.60
N ALA A 143 -12.34 -8.41 -8.62
CA ALA A 143 -11.81 -9.03 -9.83
C ALA A 143 -12.90 -9.20 -10.90
N TYR A 144 -14.11 -9.62 -10.51
CA TYR A 144 -15.23 -9.72 -11.41
C TYR A 144 -15.67 -8.37 -12.01
N ALA A 145 -15.72 -7.32 -11.18
CA ALA A 145 -16.04 -5.97 -11.63
C ALA A 145 -14.99 -5.43 -12.64
N MET A 146 -13.71 -5.78 -12.42
CA MET A 146 -12.59 -5.46 -13.31
C MET A 146 -12.47 -6.41 -14.51
N ARG A 147 -13.25 -7.49 -14.57
CA ARG A 147 -13.19 -8.57 -15.58
C ARG A 147 -11.84 -9.28 -15.59
N ASP A 148 -11.17 -9.33 -14.45
CA ASP A 148 -9.89 -9.97 -14.27
C ASP A 148 -10.06 -11.47 -14.04
N GLU A 149 -10.03 -12.23 -15.14
CA GLU A 149 -10.16 -13.69 -15.13
C GLU A 149 -8.96 -14.35 -14.43
N GLU A 150 -7.77 -13.78 -14.59
CA GLU A 150 -6.55 -14.32 -13.99
C GLU A 150 -6.58 -14.19 -12.47
N GLN A 151 -7.04 -13.05 -11.96
CA GLN A 151 -7.20 -12.85 -10.53
C GLN A 151 -8.27 -13.79 -9.93
N LEU A 152 -9.36 -14.04 -10.63
CA LEU A 152 -10.36 -15.03 -10.19
C LEU A 152 -9.79 -16.44 -10.12
N ARG A 153 -8.95 -16.84 -11.07
CA ARG A 153 -8.26 -18.14 -11.04
C ARG A 153 -7.29 -18.22 -9.86
N ARG A 154 -6.50 -17.17 -9.63
CA ARG A 154 -5.58 -17.13 -8.49
C ARG A 154 -6.30 -17.26 -7.16
N ILE A 155 -7.47 -16.63 -7.01
CA ILE A 155 -8.29 -16.75 -5.79
C ILE A 155 -8.76 -18.20 -5.60
N LEU A 156 -9.22 -18.86 -6.66
CA LEU A 156 -9.67 -20.25 -6.60
C LEU A 156 -8.51 -21.21 -6.25
N GLU A 157 -7.37 -21.06 -6.92
CA GLU A 157 -6.16 -21.86 -6.67
C GLU A 157 -5.61 -21.65 -5.26
N ALA A 158 -5.62 -20.41 -4.77
CA ALA A 158 -5.21 -20.09 -3.41
C ALA A 158 -6.14 -20.75 -2.38
N TRP A 159 -7.44 -20.74 -2.63
CA TRP A 159 -8.42 -21.44 -1.80
C TRP A 159 -8.20 -22.95 -1.79
N GLU A 160 -8.02 -23.58 -2.96
CA GLU A 160 -7.81 -25.04 -3.08
C GLU A 160 -6.56 -25.50 -2.32
N ARG A 161 -5.55 -24.63 -2.18
CA ARG A 161 -4.33 -24.88 -1.41
C ARG A 161 -4.49 -24.57 0.09
N SER A 162 -5.55 -23.88 0.48
CA SER A 162 -5.75 -23.49 1.87
C SER A 162 -6.06 -24.67 2.80
N PRO A 163 -5.76 -24.55 4.10
CA PRO A 163 -6.12 -25.57 5.10
C PRO A 163 -7.62 -25.85 5.14
N GLU A 164 -8.43 -24.83 4.94
CA GLU A 164 -9.89 -24.85 5.04
C GLU A 164 -10.55 -25.63 3.88
N ALA A 165 -9.83 -25.82 2.78
CA ALA A 165 -10.31 -26.64 1.65
C ALA A 165 -10.18 -28.13 1.90
N VAL A 166 -9.41 -28.56 2.91
CA VAL A 166 -9.20 -29.97 3.23
C VAL A 166 -10.43 -30.54 3.90
N GLN A 167 -11.08 -31.52 3.24
CA GLN A 167 -12.26 -32.22 3.74
C GLN A 167 -11.84 -33.47 4.53
N GLY A 168 -12.69 -33.89 5.49
CA GLY A 168 -12.47 -35.07 6.31
C GLY A 168 -11.88 -34.75 7.69
N SER A 169 -11.96 -35.74 8.59
CA SER A 169 -11.46 -35.68 9.97
C SER A 169 -10.49 -36.82 10.31
N ASP A 170 -10.08 -37.58 9.31
CA ASP A 170 -9.12 -38.67 9.49
C ASP A 170 -7.70 -38.12 9.78
N PRO A 171 -6.78 -38.92 10.30
CA PRO A 171 -5.41 -38.49 10.62
C PRO A 171 -4.69 -37.90 9.39
N ALA A 172 -4.92 -38.43 8.20
CA ALA A 172 -4.28 -37.97 6.97
C ALA A 172 -4.80 -36.57 6.57
N ALA A 173 -6.11 -36.33 6.63
CA ALA A 173 -6.71 -35.04 6.38
C ALA A 173 -6.24 -33.99 7.44
N THR A 174 -6.13 -34.43 8.72
CA THR A 174 -5.64 -33.56 9.78
C THR A 174 -4.18 -33.16 9.53
N ARG A 175 -3.32 -34.10 9.17
CA ARG A 175 -1.93 -33.82 8.81
C ARG A 175 -1.83 -32.86 7.64
N LEU A 176 -2.55 -33.12 6.54
CA LEU A 176 -2.55 -32.27 5.37
C LEU A 176 -3.02 -30.84 5.69
N ARG A 177 -4.01 -30.68 6.59
CA ARG A 177 -4.48 -29.38 7.04
C ARG A 177 -3.42 -28.61 7.82
N LEU A 178 -2.67 -29.30 8.70
CA LEU A 178 -1.57 -28.71 9.45
C LEU A 178 -0.40 -28.35 8.54
N GLU A 179 -0.03 -29.20 7.60
CA GLU A 179 1.02 -28.92 6.61
C GLU A 179 0.68 -27.68 5.76
N ARG A 180 -0.56 -27.56 5.29
CA ARG A 180 -1.02 -26.38 4.54
C ARG A 180 -1.05 -25.12 5.41
N ARG A 181 -1.43 -25.25 6.70
CA ARG A 181 -1.39 -24.13 7.65
C ARG A 181 0.02 -23.65 7.87
N LEU A 182 0.98 -24.56 7.99
CA LEU A 182 2.40 -24.23 8.12
C LEU A 182 2.90 -23.41 6.94
N VAL A 183 2.66 -23.89 5.71
CA VAL A 183 3.04 -23.16 4.49
C VAL A 183 2.41 -21.78 4.45
N GLN A 184 1.13 -21.66 4.81
CA GLN A 184 0.42 -20.39 4.83
C GLN A 184 1.06 -19.38 5.79
N ILE A 185 1.40 -19.80 7.02
CA ILE A 185 2.04 -18.92 8.00
C ILE A 185 3.44 -18.49 7.53
N GLU A 186 4.18 -19.38 6.88
CA GLU A 186 5.48 -19.07 6.29
C GLU A 186 5.35 -18.03 5.17
N GLU A 187 4.35 -18.13 4.29
CA GLU A 187 4.03 -17.15 3.25
C GLU A 187 3.60 -15.79 3.85
N ASP A 188 2.78 -15.81 4.91
CA ASP A 188 2.35 -14.61 5.62
C ASP A 188 3.53 -13.90 6.31
N LEU A 189 4.45 -14.65 6.93
CA LEU A 189 5.70 -14.13 7.50
C LEU A 189 6.60 -13.49 6.45
N GLU A 190 6.72 -14.13 5.28
CA GLU A 190 7.51 -13.61 4.17
C GLU A 190 6.91 -12.31 3.63
N THR A 191 5.59 -12.25 3.52
CA THR A 191 4.84 -11.06 3.11
C THR A 191 5.03 -9.93 4.12
N CYS A 192 4.82 -10.18 5.40
CA CYS A 192 5.04 -9.20 6.46
C CYS A 192 6.49 -8.67 6.45
N THR A 193 7.47 -9.54 6.26
CA THR A 193 8.89 -9.14 6.17
C THR A 193 9.14 -8.23 4.97
N ARG A 194 8.52 -8.53 3.83
CA ARG A 194 8.62 -7.73 2.61
C ARG A 194 7.98 -6.35 2.81
N ASP A 195 6.82 -6.30 3.45
CA ASP A 195 6.09 -5.05 3.71
C ASP A 195 6.89 -4.14 4.66
N VAL A 196 7.45 -4.68 5.74
CA VAL A 196 8.36 -3.94 6.64
C VAL A 196 9.57 -3.41 5.88
N SER A 197 10.17 -4.24 5.03
CA SER A 197 11.32 -3.83 4.21
C SER A 197 10.96 -2.71 3.23
N ALA A 198 9.76 -2.76 2.65
CA ALA A 198 9.26 -1.70 1.77
C ALA A 198 9.03 -0.38 2.52
N LEU A 199 8.46 -0.44 3.73
CA LEU A 199 8.31 0.74 4.60
C LEU A 199 9.67 1.35 4.95
N GLN A 200 10.66 0.51 5.31
CA GLN A 200 12.02 0.95 5.63
C GLN A 200 12.80 1.51 4.43
N ALA A 201 12.48 1.05 3.22
CA ALA A 201 13.05 1.58 1.98
C ALA A 201 12.31 2.85 1.48
N SER A 202 11.27 3.31 2.17
CA SER A 202 10.52 4.49 1.77
C SER A 202 11.29 5.78 2.06
N ARG A 203 11.10 6.80 1.20
CA ARG A 203 11.67 8.14 1.43
C ARG A 203 11.23 8.77 2.76
N LEU A 204 10.03 8.43 3.20
CA LEU A 204 9.49 8.92 4.47
C LEU A 204 10.29 8.36 5.66
N TYR A 205 10.61 7.05 5.62
CA TYR A 205 11.45 6.41 6.64
C TYR A 205 12.86 7.01 6.65
N GLU A 206 13.48 7.20 5.48
CA GLU A 206 14.79 7.83 5.36
C GLU A 206 14.78 9.24 5.94
N LEU A 207 13.76 10.04 5.63
CA LEU A 207 13.61 11.39 6.17
C LEU A 207 13.45 11.36 7.69
N LYS A 208 12.58 10.47 8.21
CA LYS A 208 12.41 10.30 9.66
C LYS A 208 13.72 9.92 10.33
N ALA A 209 14.46 8.95 9.77
CA ALA A 209 15.74 8.52 10.30
C ALA A 209 16.77 9.65 10.37
N MET A 210 16.86 10.50 9.32
CA MET A 210 17.72 11.69 9.33
C MET A 210 17.32 12.70 10.40
N VAL A 211 16.02 12.91 10.60
CA VAL A 211 15.50 13.83 11.64
C VAL A 211 15.83 13.28 13.03
N ASP A 212 15.60 11.98 13.27
CA ASP A 212 15.87 11.33 14.54
C ASP A 212 17.38 11.33 14.87
N GLU A 213 18.24 11.05 13.89
CA GLU A 213 19.70 11.11 14.04
C GLU A 213 20.19 12.53 14.39
N ALA A 214 19.67 13.54 13.71
CA ALA A 214 20.00 14.92 14.01
C ALA A 214 19.53 15.32 15.41
N ALA A 215 18.34 14.90 15.82
CA ALA A 215 17.80 15.15 17.15
C ALA A 215 18.67 14.50 18.24
N ALA A 216 19.16 13.28 18.02
CA ALA A 216 20.12 12.63 18.90
C ALA A 216 21.42 13.42 19.03
N GLY A 217 21.82 14.15 17.98
CA GLY A 217 22.93 15.09 17.97
C GLY A 217 22.61 16.50 18.52
N GLY A 218 21.41 16.71 19.06
CA GLY A 218 20.95 18.00 19.61
C GLY A 218 20.52 19.03 18.55
N ARG A 219 20.28 18.62 17.31
CA ARG A 219 19.85 19.48 16.19
C ARG A 219 18.39 19.21 15.81
N ASP A 220 17.61 20.25 15.69
CA ASP A 220 16.24 20.17 15.19
C ASP A 220 16.20 20.54 13.69
N LEU A 221 16.33 19.52 12.83
CA LEU A 221 16.30 19.70 11.38
C LEU A 221 14.96 20.24 10.88
N VAL A 222 13.84 19.83 11.47
CA VAL A 222 12.53 20.32 11.06
C VAL A 222 12.40 21.81 11.34
N ALA A 223 12.83 22.27 12.54
CA ALA A 223 12.86 23.70 12.86
C ALA A 223 13.83 24.49 11.97
N GLU A 224 14.96 23.90 11.57
CA GLU A 224 15.88 24.52 10.61
C GLU A 224 15.22 24.70 9.23
N MET A 225 14.52 23.68 8.72
CA MET A 225 13.78 23.73 7.47
C MET A 225 12.66 24.78 7.52
N VAL A 226 11.88 24.81 8.59
CA VAL A 226 10.83 25.81 8.81
C VAL A 226 11.40 27.23 8.79
N ARG A 227 12.52 27.48 9.48
CA ARG A 227 13.17 28.80 9.47
C ARG A 227 13.66 29.20 8.09
N ARG A 228 14.19 28.26 7.30
CA ARG A 228 14.61 28.50 5.93
C ARG A 228 13.42 28.87 5.05
N LEU A 229 12.37 28.05 5.03
CA LEU A 229 11.17 28.28 4.24
C LEU A 229 10.49 29.62 4.56
N LYS A 230 10.41 30.00 5.85
CA LYS A 230 9.88 31.31 6.24
C LYS A 230 10.71 32.48 5.67
N ARG A 231 12.03 32.35 5.59
CA ARG A 231 12.88 33.37 4.93
C ARG A 231 12.63 33.41 3.42
N ASP A 232 12.51 32.25 2.78
CA ASP A 232 12.26 32.13 1.35
C ASP A 232 10.88 32.69 0.98
N ILE A 233 9.85 32.39 1.77
CA ILE A 233 8.50 32.99 1.64
C ILE A 233 8.53 34.50 1.78
N MET A 234 9.26 35.04 2.79
CA MET A 234 9.38 36.49 2.97
C MET A 234 10.08 37.15 1.77
N ALA A 235 11.12 36.52 1.23
CA ALA A 235 11.82 37.01 0.05
C ALA A 235 10.92 37.01 -1.19
N ALA A 236 10.17 35.92 -1.41
CA ALA A 236 9.20 35.79 -2.50
C ALA A 236 8.07 36.82 -2.39
N THR A 237 7.51 37.01 -1.19
CA THR A 237 6.49 38.04 -0.93
C THR A 237 6.99 39.45 -1.27
N ASN A 238 8.18 39.82 -0.77
CA ASN A 238 8.77 41.13 -1.07
C ASN A 238 9.01 41.34 -2.58
N ARG A 239 9.42 40.27 -3.30
CA ARG A 239 9.59 40.32 -4.76
C ARG A 239 8.25 40.58 -5.47
N LEU A 240 7.22 39.84 -5.10
CA LEU A 240 5.88 40.02 -5.67
C LEU A 240 5.31 41.42 -5.42
N ASP A 241 5.48 41.95 -4.19
CA ASP A 241 5.02 43.29 -3.82
C ASP A 241 5.79 44.37 -4.60
N ALA A 242 7.08 44.20 -4.81
CA ALA A 242 7.90 45.11 -5.62
C ALA A 242 7.41 45.15 -7.08
N MET A 243 7.07 43.98 -7.65
CA MET A 243 6.53 43.91 -9.02
C MET A 243 5.15 44.55 -9.14
N ARG A 244 4.26 44.37 -8.15
CA ARG A 244 2.93 44.98 -8.12
C ARG A 244 2.96 46.46 -7.88
N SER A 245 4.02 47.00 -7.29
CA SER A 245 4.20 48.42 -6.98
C SER A 245 4.94 49.19 -8.08
N SER A 246 5.48 48.49 -9.09
CA SER A 246 6.09 49.13 -10.26
C SER A 246 4.99 49.60 -11.19
N PRO A 247 4.96 50.90 -11.54
CA PRO A 247 3.91 51.52 -12.35
C PRO A 247 3.95 51.05 -13.83
#